data_20ab25b75d32f3153c0ea6680e4bd7e3
#
_entry.id   20ab25b75d32f3153c0ea6680e4bd7e3
#
_cell.length_a   1.000
_cell.length_b   1.000
_cell.length_c   1.000
_cell.angle_alpha   90.00
_cell.angle_beta   90.00
_cell.angle_gamma   90.00
#
_symmetry.space_group_name_H-M   'P 1'
#
loop_
_entity.id
_entity.type
_entity.pdbx_description
1 polymer ?
#
loop_
_entity_poly.entity_id
_entity_poly.type
_entity_poly.pdbx_seq_one_letter_code
_entity_poly.pdbx_strand_id
1 'polypeptide(L)'
;ALAKGEGENVKEKGMGKFGFGLYMSSISQCRRTDIYSWQNKNYLRSWLDFEEILDPNNPREEVPVEKVNELPSNYKSLLSNKNSNNGTIVIWDRLDLCNWKTAEGLFANTEREIGRMYRHFINSNKVKINFKHYKKIGENNYNLINHEVVRANDPLFLMKNTVCPKPWHNKEGFDEAPSEIIPVKYKGVTSNVTIRFAIAKKEFRGIEFDGGKKPWGFLALKNSGVSIVRENRELELNKSWEKGGSTTGLTQQRWANAEIHFEKALDELFRVTNNKQHALEL
;
A
#
# COMPACT_ATOMS: atom_id res chain seq x y z
N ALA A 1 -5.16 4.11 -17.15
CA ALA A 1 -6.47 4.41 -16.57
C ALA A 1 -6.61 5.91 -16.39
N LEU A 2 -6.81 6.60 -17.46
CA LEU A 2 -7.36 7.94 -17.50
C LEU A 2 -8.74 7.89 -16.85
N ALA A 3 -9.14 8.96 -16.20
CA ALA A 3 -10.41 9.07 -15.49
C ALA A 3 -11.46 8.23 -16.20
N LYS A 4 -12.13 7.32 -15.47
CA LYS A 4 -13.20 6.52 -16.06
C LYS A 4 -14.17 7.50 -16.70
N GLY A 5 -14.19 7.52 -18.05
CA GLY A 5 -15.18 8.29 -18.78
C GLY A 5 -16.57 7.91 -18.27
N GLU A 6 -17.48 8.85 -18.27
CA GLU A 6 -18.89 8.68 -17.95
C GLU A 6 -19.51 7.65 -18.91
N GLY A 7 -19.32 6.38 -18.60
CA GLY A 7 -19.90 5.24 -19.30
C GLY A 7 -20.74 4.47 -18.30
N GLU A 8 -22.04 4.46 -18.52
CA GLU A 8 -23.05 3.78 -17.74
C GLU A 8 -22.66 2.34 -17.40
N ASN A 9 -22.88 1.93 -16.13
CA ASN A 9 -23.01 0.56 -15.67
C ASN A 9 -21.79 -0.38 -15.67
N VAL A 10 -20.56 0.11 -15.53
CA VAL A 10 -19.50 -0.75 -15.03
C VAL A 10 -19.62 -0.80 -13.50
N LYS A 11 -20.17 -1.88 -12.95
CA LYS A 11 -20.09 -2.17 -11.50
C LYS A 11 -18.64 -1.94 -11.11
N GLU A 12 -18.39 -0.92 -10.29
CA GLU A 12 -17.05 -0.51 -9.88
C GLU A 12 -16.39 -1.64 -9.08
N LYS A 13 -15.74 -2.55 -9.80
CA LYS A 13 -14.91 -3.59 -9.20
C LYS A 13 -13.51 -3.00 -8.97
N GLY A 14 -13.08 -2.92 -7.73
CA GLY A 14 -11.72 -2.56 -7.38
C GLY A 14 -11.58 -1.40 -6.40
N MET A 15 -10.37 -1.21 -5.90
CA MET A 15 -10.01 -0.22 -4.87
C MET A 15 -9.99 1.23 -5.41
N GLY A 16 -9.91 1.43 -6.73
CA GLY A 16 -9.85 2.75 -7.36
C GLY A 16 -11.22 3.39 -7.52
N LYS A 17 -11.41 4.67 -7.13
CA LYS A 17 -12.65 5.42 -7.31
C LYS A 17 -12.52 6.52 -8.37
N PHE A 18 -11.45 7.31 -8.33
CA PHE A 18 -11.31 8.55 -9.10
C PHE A 18 -10.27 8.51 -10.22
N GLY A 19 -9.41 7.49 -10.30
CA GLY A 19 -8.38 7.34 -11.33
C GLY A 19 -7.14 8.25 -11.19
N PHE A 20 -7.12 9.19 -10.25
CA PHE A 20 -6.03 10.16 -10.10
C PHE A 20 -4.78 9.66 -9.36
N GLY A 21 -4.86 8.52 -8.67
CA GLY A 21 -3.78 8.05 -7.78
C GLY A 21 -2.42 7.88 -8.46
N LEU A 22 -2.41 7.36 -9.68
CA LEU A 22 -1.19 7.14 -10.43
C LEU A 22 -0.51 8.47 -10.81
N TYR A 23 -1.28 9.43 -11.32
CA TYR A 23 -0.74 10.74 -11.71
C TYR A 23 -0.20 11.50 -10.50
N MET A 24 -0.98 11.60 -9.43
CA MET A 24 -0.58 12.32 -8.24
C MET A 24 0.67 11.72 -7.59
N SER A 25 0.76 10.39 -7.51
CA SER A 25 1.95 9.73 -6.98
C SER A 25 3.18 9.93 -7.89
N SER A 26 3.00 9.90 -9.21
CA SER A 26 4.09 10.08 -10.17
C SER A 26 4.63 11.51 -10.13
N ILE A 27 3.76 12.51 -10.20
CA ILE A 27 4.11 13.94 -10.15
C ILE A 27 4.90 14.30 -8.88
N SER A 28 4.58 13.62 -7.76
CA SER A 28 5.25 13.85 -6.49
C SER A 28 6.65 13.24 -6.39
N GLN A 29 7.12 12.48 -7.38
CA GLN A 29 8.39 11.74 -7.30
C GLN A 29 9.32 11.95 -8.49
N CYS A 30 8.77 12.22 -9.69
CA CYS A 30 9.56 12.24 -10.92
C CYS A 30 9.04 13.25 -11.94
N ARG A 31 9.91 13.63 -12.89
CA ARG A 31 9.57 14.52 -13.99
C ARG A 31 9.00 13.82 -15.21
N ARG A 32 9.23 12.51 -15.31
CA ARG A 32 8.68 11.72 -16.41
C ARG A 32 8.13 10.39 -15.91
N THR A 33 6.93 10.07 -16.38
CA THR A 33 6.28 8.78 -16.14
C THR A 33 5.92 8.16 -17.46
N ASP A 34 6.43 6.98 -17.78
CA ASP A 34 5.97 6.16 -18.89
C ASP A 34 5.14 4.98 -18.35
N ILE A 35 4.05 4.68 -19.02
CA ILE A 35 3.13 3.60 -18.67
C ILE A 35 2.95 2.71 -19.88
N TYR A 36 3.25 1.42 -19.74
CA TYR A 36 2.94 0.40 -20.71
C TYR A 36 1.90 -0.54 -20.13
N SER A 37 0.83 -0.78 -20.86
CA SER A 37 -0.21 -1.75 -20.46
C SER A 37 -0.53 -2.67 -21.64
N TRP A 38 -0.75 -3.95 -21.36
CA TRP A 38 -1.07 -4.91 -22.42
C TRP A 38 -2.10 -5.93 -21.98
N GLN A 39 -2.84 -6.40 -22.98
CA GLN A 39 -3.74 -7.52 -22.86
C GLN A 39 -3.74 -8.28 -24.20
N ASN A 40 -3.50 -9.61 -24.16
CA ASN A 40 -3.51 -10.47 -25.35
C ASN A 40 -2.64 -9.93 -26.51
N LYS A 41 -1.41 -9.50 -26.21
CA LYS A 41 -0.45 -8.90 -27.17
C LYS A 41 -0.86 -7.53 -27.77
N ASN A 42 -1.92 -6.93 -27.30
CA ASN A 42 -2.23 -5.54 -27.61
C ASN A 42 -1.52 -4.66 -26.60
N TYR A 43 -0.48 -3.94 -27.01
CA TYR A 43 0.33 -3.08 -26.16
C TYR A 43 -0.07 -1.62 -26.39
N LEU A 44 -0.31 -0.91 -25.31
CA LEU A 44 -0.55 0.53 -25.28
C LEU A 44 0.53 1.18 -24.43
N ARG A 45 0.96 2.37 -24.87
CA ARG A 45 1.85 3.26 -24.13
C ARG A 45 1.18 4.58 -23.86
N SER A 46 1.42 5.13 -22.70
CA SER A 46 1.03 6.49 -22.34
C SER A 46 2.17 7.10 -21.50
N TRP A 47 2.34 8.43 -21.56
CA TRP A 47 3.38 9.08 -20.76
C TRP A 47 2.97 10.49 -20.34
N LEU A 48 3.61 10.94 -19.27
CA LEU A 48 3.55 12.30 -18.79
C LEU A 48 4.97 12.82 -18.66
N ASP A 49 5.30 13.91 -19.32
CA ASP A 49 6.61 14.54 -19.27
C ASP A 49 6.44 16.04 -19.00
N PHE A 50 7.01 16.50 -17.89
CA PHE A 50 6.90 17.91 -17.52
C PHE A 50 7.58 18.86 -18.49
N GLU A 51 8.65 18.43 -19.15
CA GLU A 51 9.30 19.29 -20.16
C GLU A 51 8.40 19.48 -21.38
N GLU A 52 7.63 18.45 -21.77
CA GLU A 52 6.66 18.56 -22.85
C GLU A 52 5.42 19.39 -22.47
N ILE A 53 4.95 19.27 -21.20
CA ILE A 53 3.76 20.01 -20.71
C ILE A 53 4.07 21.49 -20.51
N LEU A 54 5.27 21.79 -20.05
CA LEU A 54 5.69 23.15 -19.71
C LEU A 54 6.46 23.83 -20.85
N ASP A 55 6.55 23.24 -22.04
CA ASP A 55 7.20 23.87 -23.18
C ASP A 55 6.47 25.18 -23.55
N PRO A 56 7.13 26.34 -23.42
CA PRO A 56 6.49 27.63 -23.67
C PRO A 56 6.11 27.84 -25.13
N ASN A 57 6.69 27.10 -26.07
CA ASN A 57 6.44 27.22 -27.51
C ASN A 57 5.36 26.26 -28.01
N ASN A 58 5.21 25.10 -27.37
CA ASN A 58 4.24 24.07 -27.76
C ASN A 58 3.84 23.21 -26.55
N PRO A 59 3.09 23.75 -25.59
CA PRO A 59 2.70 23.02 -24.40
C PRO A 59 1.79 21.85 -24.78
N ARG A 60 2.04 20.70 -24.18
CA ARG A 60 1.18 19.54 -24.38
C ARG A 60 -0.03 19.61 -23.45
N GLU A 61 -1.21 19.72 -24.02
CA GLU A 61 -2.48 19.80 -23.27
C GLU A 61 -3.08 18.41 -22.95
N GLU A 62 -2.75 17.39 -23.72
CA GLU A 62 -3.32 16.05 -23.59
C GLU A 62 -2.29 15.00 -23.21
N VAL A 63 -2.73 13.99 -22.46
CA VAL A 63 -1.93 12.82 -22.15
C VAL A 63 -1.99 11.86 -23.34
N PRO A 64 -0.86 11.59 -24.03
CA PRO A 64 -0.85 10.76 -25.21
C PRO A 64 -1.14 9.30 -24.88
N VAL A 65 -1.82 8.61 -25.80
CA VAL A 65 -1.98 7.17 -25.79
C VAL A 65 -1.67 6.65 -27.17
N GLU A 66 -0.71 5.76 -27.29
CA GLU A 66 -0.29 5.16 -28.54
C GLU A 66 -0.29 3.63 -28.48
N LYS A 67 -0.55 3.01 -29.62
CA LYS A 67 -0.37 1.58 -29.78
C LYS A 67 1.08 1.29 -30.15
N VAL A 68 1.71 0.37 -29.42
CA VAL A 68 3.09 -0.07 -29.70
C VAL A 68 3.09 -1.55 -30.05
N ASN A 69 4.09 -1.99 -30.80
CA ASN A 69 4.17 -3.39 -31.25
C ASN A 69 4.61 -4.34 -30.14
N GLU A 70 5.46 -3.88 -29.23
CA GLU A 70 5.97 -4.65 -28.11
C GLU A 70 6.49 -3.76 -26.98
N LEU A 71 6.81 -4.37 -25.84
CA LEU A 71 7.48 -3.69 -24.75
C LEU A 71 8.95 -3.46 -25.09
N PRO A 72 9.55 -2.34 -24.65
CA PRO A 72 10.99 -2.14 -24.78
C PRO A 72 11.78 -3.29 -24.15
N SER A 73 12.82 -3.77 -24.85
CA SER A 73 13.59 -4.97 -24.50
C SER A 73 14.21 -4.89 -23.09
N ASN A 74 14.67 -3.71 -22.70
CA ASN A 74 15.21 -3.45 -21.37
C ASN A 74 14.19 -3.75 -20.25
N TYR A 75 12.96 -3.28 -20.38
CA TYR A 75 11.89 -3.52 -19.37
C TYR A 75 11.34 -4.94 -19.46
N LYS A 76 11.20 -5.49 -20.67
CA LYS A 76 10.77 -6.87 -20.88
C LYS A 76 11.68 -7.87 -20.17
N SER A 77 13.00 -7.58 -20.12
CA SER A 77 13.99 -8.43 -19.44
C SER A 77 13.79 -8.50 -17.91
N LEU A 78 13.22 -7.46 -17.31
CA LEU A 78 13.00 -7.33 -15.86
C LEU A 78 11.69 -7.98 -15.37
N LEU A 79 10.80 -8.36 -16.29
CA LEU A 79 9.53 -9.00 -15.94
C LEU A 79 9.75 -10.36 -15.28
N SER A 80 9.03 -10.61 -14.19
CA SER A 80 9.05 -11.91 -13.51
C SER A 80 8.42 -13.01 -14.36
N ASN A 81 7.40 -12.68 -15.17
CA ASN A 81 6.79 -13.56 -16.15
C ASN A 81 6.79 -12.88 -17.53
N LYS A 82 7.77 -13.26 -18.35
CA LYS A 82 7.97 -12.69 -19.69
C LYS A 82 6.86 -13.07 -20.69
N ASN A 83 6.07 -14.09 -20.38
CA ASN A 83 5.00 -14.62 -21.23
C ASN A 83 3.61 -14.25 -20.69
N SER A 84 3.50 -13.29 -19.79
CA SER A 84 2.20 -12.87 -19.27
C SER A 84 1.34 -12.28 -20.38
N ASN A 85 0.12 -12.77 -20.52
CA ASN A 85 -0.85 -12.28 -21.50
C ASN A 85 -1.38 -10.89 -21.15
N ASN A 86 -1.19 -10.43 -19.93
CA ASN A 86 -1.60 -9.11 -19.47
C ASN A 86 -0.60 -8.54 -18.45
N GLY A 87 -0.59 -7.24 -18.33
CA GLY A 87 0.22 -6.56 -17.34
C GLY A 87 0.27 -5.06 -17.54
N THR A 88 0.92 -4.41 -16.58
CA THR A 88 1.22 -2.98 -16.63
C THR A 88 2.62 -2.74 -16.09
N ILE A 89 3.39 -1.88 -16.76
CA ILE A 89 4.65 -1.35 -16.29
C ILE A 89 4.46 0.15 -16.11
N VAL A 90 4.85 0.67 -14.94
CA VAL A 90 4.95 2.10 -14.67
C VAL A 90 6.42 2.41 -14.42
N ILE A 91 6.94 3.38 -15.15
CA ILE A 91 8.34 3.78 -15.09
C ILE A 91 8.38 5.22 -14.62
N TRP A 92 9.06 5.46 -13.50
CA TRP A 92 9.40 6.79 -13.04
C TRP A 92 10.83 7.10 -13.44
N ASP A 93 10.98 8.06 -14.33
CA ASP A 93 12.26 8.53 -14.82
C ASP A 93 12.53 9.96 -14.37
N ARG A 94 13.78 10.35 -14.30
CA ARG A 94 14.19 11.68 -13.78
C ARG A 94 13.59 11.96 -12.41
N LEU A 95 13.87 11.04 -11.44
CA LEU A 95 13.46 11.18 -10.05
C LEU A 95 14.11 12.43 -9.44
N ASP A 96 13.32 13.39 -9.01
CA ASP A 96 13.80 14.66 -8.43
C ASP A 96 13.33 14.87 -6.98
N LEU A 97 12.16 14.33 -6.62
CA LEU A 97 11.56 14.50 -5.30
C LEU A 97 11.63 13.23 -4.42
N CYS A 98 12.30 12.17 -4.88
CA CYS A 98 12.47 10.97 -4.09
C CYS A 98 13.41 11.22 -2.89
N ASN A 99 12.90 11.00 -1.68
CA ASN A 99 13.66 11.23 -0.45
C ASN A 99 14.80 10.21 -0.25
N TRP A 100 14.63 9.00 -0.74
CA TRP A 100 15.62 7.91 -0.58
C TRP A 100 16.44 7.77 -1.86
N LYS A 101 17.75 7.96 -1.71
CA LYS A 101 18.69 7.96 -2.85
C LYS A 101 19.22 6.58 -3.21
N THR A 102 18.98 5.56 -2.37
CA THR A 102 19.41 4.18 -2.59
C THR A 102 18.23 3.22 -2.56
N ALA A 103 18.36 2.09 -3.29
CA ALA A 103 17.31 1.07 -3.31
C ALA A 103 17.10 0.43 -1.93
N GLU A 104 18.18 0.23 -1.18
CA GLU A 104 18.14 -0.30 0.19
C GLU A 104 17.41 0.66 1.13
N GLY A 105 17.70 1.96 1.03
CA GLY A 105 17.02 3.00 1.82
C GLY A 105 15.53 3.07 1.48
N LEU A 106 15.19 3.03 0.20
CA LEU A 106 13.79 2.99 -0.26
C LEU A 106 13.08 1.76 0.32
N PHE A 107 13.66 0.57 0.18
CA PHE A 107 13.04 -0.66 0.66
C PHE A 107 12.86 -0.65 2.18
N ALA A 108 13.91 -0.36 2.95
CA ALA A 108 13.86 -0.34 4.41
C ALA A 108 12.80 0.62 4.99
N ASN A 109 12.52 1.73 4.30
CA ASN A 109 11.53 2.72 4.72
C ASN A 109 10.11 2.39 4.23
N THR A 110 9.97 1.67 3.12
CA THR A 110 8.65 1.41 2.52
C THR A 110 8.10 0.02 2.81
N GLU A 111 8.94 -1.00 3.09
CA GLU A 111 8.49 -2.38 3.34
C GLU A 111 7.41 -2.44 4.41
N ARG A 112 7.65 -1.78 5.54
CA ARG A 112 6.74 -1.83 6.69
C ARG A 112 5.38 -1.20 6.38
N GLU A 113 5.36 -0.06 5.68
CA GLU A 113 4.13 0.64 5.32
C GLU A 113 3.35 -0.14 4.25
N ILE A 114 4.03 -0.59 3.20
CA ILE A 114 3.43 -1.42 2.14
C ILE A 114 2.91 -2.73 2.71
N GLY A 115 3.71 -3.39 3.56
CA GLY A 115 3.33 -4.63 4.25
C GLY A 115 2.10 -4.45 5.14
N ARG A 116 1.92 -3.26 5.77
CA ARG A 116 0.77 -2.94 6.59
C ARG A 116 -0.46 -2.66 5.73
N MET A 117 -0.33 -1.77 4.74
CA MET A 117 -1.44 -1.38 3.86
C MET A 117 -2.05 -2.57 3.12
N TYR A 118 -1.23 -3.51 2.68
CA TYR A 118 -1.65 -4.66 1.87
C TYR A 118 -1.63 -5.99 2.63
N ARG A 119 -1.50 -5.98 3.98
CA ARG A 119 -1.34 -7.21 4.79
C ARG A 119 -2.39 -8.27 4.54
N HIS A 120 -3.66 -7.90 4.38
CA HIS A 120 -4.75 -8.86 4.13
C HIS A 120 -4.61 -9.57 2.78
N PHE A 121 -4.17 -8.85 1.74
CA PHE A 121 -3.92 -9.43 0.42
C PHE A 121 -2.67 -10.30 0.41
N ILE A 122 -1.62 -9.89 1.11
CA ILE A 122 -0.37 -10.65 1.25
C ILE A 122 -0.63 -11.93 2.05
N ASN A 123 -1.29 -11.83 3.20
CA ASN A 123 -1.58 -12.96 4.07
C ASN A 123 -2.52 -13.99 3.43
N SER A 124 -3.46 -13.54 2.59
CA SER A 124 -4.36 -14.42 1.82
C SER A 124 -3.75 -14.94 0.51
N ASN A 125 -2.47 -14.67 0.23
CA ASN A 125 -1.75 -15.01 -1.01
C ASN A 125 -2.41 -14.48 -2.30
N LYS A 126 -3.27 -13.46 -2.21
CA LYS A 126 -3.88 -12.81 -3.38
C LYS A 126 -2.92 -11.89 -4.10
N VAL A 127 -1.94 -11.34 -3.39
CA VAL A 127 -0.92 -10.41 -3.92
C VAL A 127 0.44 -10.82 -3.39
N LYS A 128 1.44 -10.84 -4.28
CA LYS A 128 2.85 -10.95 -3.94
C LYS A 128 3.57 -9.69 -4.41
N ILE A 129 4.21 -8.99 -3.48
CA ILE A 129 4.95 -7.76 -3.75
C ILE A 129 6.45 -8.08 -3.63
N ASN A 130 7.20 -7.81 -4.70
CA ASN A 130 8.63 -8.05 -4.75
C ASN A 130 9.36 -6.73 -4.94
N PHE A 131 10.43 -6.53 -4.17
CA PHE A 131 11.43 -5.50 -4.40
C PHE A 131 12.65 -6.13 -5.05
N LYS A 132 13.07 -5.57 -6.18
CA LYS A 132 14.25 -6.02 -6.89
C LYS A 132 15.14 -4.84 -7.21
N HIS A 133 16.37 -4.90 -6.75
CA HIS A 133 17.40 -3.92 -7.06
C HIS A 133 18.27 -4.43 -8.21
N TYR A 134 18.32 -3.66 -9.28
CA TYR A 134 19.14 -3.96 -10.45
C TYR A 134 20.19 -2.88 -10.66
N LYS A 135 21.41 -3.29 -11.03
CA LYS A 135 22.45 -2.40 -11.53
C LYS A 135 22.51 -2.50 -13.05
N LYS A 136 22.42 -1.37 -13.75
CA LYS A 136 22.62 -1.30 -15.18
C LYS A 136 24.10 -1.53 -15.51
N ILE A 137 24.43 -2.52 -16.36
CA ILE A 137 25.80 -2.90 -16.76
C ILE A 137 26.05 -2.69 -18.24
N GLY A 138 25.07 -2.21 -19.01
CA GLY A 138 25.11 -1.93 -20.44
C GLY A 138 23.81 -1.29 -20.89
N GLU A 139 23.65 -1.04 -22.19
CA GLU A 139 22.45 -0.35 -22.68
C GLU A 139 21.13 -1.04 -22.29
N ASN A 140 21.08 -2.38 -22.44
CA ASN A 140 19.88 -3.18 -22.16
C ASN A 140 20.12 -4.30 -21.15
N ASN A 141 21.28 -4.29 -20.47
CA ASN A 141 21.67 -5.34 -19.55
C ASN A 141 21.62 -4.86 -18.09
N TYR A 142 20.98 -5.67 -17.26
CA TYR A 142 20.80 -5.40 -15.85
C TYR A 142 21.24 -6.60 -15.02
N ASN A 143 22.04 -6.35 -14.00
CA ASN A 143 22.43 -7.36 -13.02
C ASN A 143 21.56 -7.21 -11.77
N LEU A 144 20.92 -8.29 -11.34
CA LEU A 144 20.14 -8.31 -10.09
C LEU A 144 21.10 -8.28 -8.90
N ILE A 145 21.04 -7.24 -8.11
CA ILE A 145 21.85 -7.04 -6.90
C ILE A 145 21.13 -7.61 -5.68
N ASN A 146 19.83 -7.33 -5.54
CA ASN A 146 19.03 -7.79 -4.39
C ASN A 146 17.60 -8.09 -4.80
N HIS A 147 16.99 -9.06 -4.11
CA HIS A 147 15.58 -9.41 -4.28
C HIS A 147 14.98 -9.73 -2.91
N GLU A 148 13.97 -8.98 -2.54
CA GLU A 148 13.23 -9.16 -1.30
C GLU A 148 11.73 -9.24 -1.57
N VAL A 149 11.04 -10.02 -0.75
CA VAL A 149 9.58 -10.16 -0.80
C VAL A 149 8.98 -9.42 0.38
N VAL A 150 8.06 -8.51 0.10
CA VAL A 150 7.35 -7.77 1.15
C VAL A 150 6.51 -8.73 1.97
N ARG A 151 6.70 -8.72 3.28
CA ARG A 151 5.92 -9.50 4.24
C ARG A 151 4.81 -8.64 4.86
N ALA A 152 3.76 -9.29 5.31
CA ALA A 152 2.69 -8.61 6.04
C ALA A 152 3.23 -7.94 7.32
N ASN A 153 2.77 -6.72 7.58
CA ASN A 153 2.96 -6.03 8.85
C ASN A 153 1.60 -5.86 9.51
N ASP A 154 1.32 -6.72 10.47
CA ASP A 154 0.00 -6.78 11.12
C ASP A 154 -0.01 -6.01 12.44
N PRO A 155 -0.76 -4.90 12.56
CA PRO A 155 -0.91 -4.17 13.81
C PRO A 155 -1.57 -4.98 14.93
N LEU A 156 -2.41 -5.96 14.59
CA LEU A 156 -3.03 -6.84 15.58
C LEU A 156 -2.14 -8.01 16.02
N PHE A 157 -1.00 -8.24 15.35
CA PHE A 157 -0.06 -9.34 15.63
C PHE A 157 -0.72 -10.73 15.67
N LEU A 158 -1.74 -10.96 14.85
CA LEU A 158 -2.47 -12.22 14.71
C LEU A 158 -2.02 -13.04 13.49
N MET A 159 -1.36 -12.38 12.51
CA MET A 159 -0.88 -13.04 11.31
C MET A 159 0.46 -13.73 11.53
N LYS A 160 0.72 -14.76 10.71
CA LYS A 160 2.00 -15.50 10.64
C LYS A 160 2.81 -15.01 9.43
N ASN A 161 4.11 -15.35 9.39
CA ASN A 161 5.03 -14.95 8.33
C ASN A 161 5.09 -13.43 8.10
N THR A 162 5.15 -12.69 9.19
CA THR A 162 5.13 -11.22 9.20
C THR A 162 6.53 -10.62 9.31
N VAL A 163 6.61 -9.29 9.21
CA VAL A 163 7.83 -8.51 9.50
C VAL A 163 8.19 -8.50 10.98
N CYS A 164 7.35 -9.04 11.86
CA CYS A 164 7.63 -9.07 13.29
C CYS A 164 8.97 -9.78 13.56
N PRO A 165 9.84 -9.19 14.38
CA PRO A 165 11.11 -9.83 14.74
C PRO A 165 10.92 -11.17 15.44
N LYS A 166 11.92 -12.05 15.32
CA LYS A 166 11.94 -13.31 16.08
C LYS A 166 11.81 -13.04 17.58
N PRO A 167 11.10 -13.90 18.32
CA PRO A 167 10.53 -15.19 17.92
C PRO A 167 9.09 -15.09 17.35
N TRP A 168 8.54 -13.87 17.13
CA TRP A 168 7.13 -13.63 16.84
C TRP A 168 6.79 -13.54 15.36
N HIS A 169 7.77 -13.63 14.46
CA HIS A 169 7.56 -13.51 13.00
C HIS A 169 6.59 -14.55 12.40
N ASN A 170 6.46 -15.72 13.04
CA ASN A 170 5.66 -16.85 12.53
C ASN A 170 4.64 -17.37 13.56
N LYS A 171 4.27 -16.57 14.52
CA LYS A 171 3.25 -16.92 15.52
C LYS A 171 2.53 -15.68 16.01
N GLU A 172 1.33 -15.87 16.52
CA GLU A 172 0.51 -14.81 17.07
C GLU A 172 1.11 -14.26 18.36
N GLY A 173 1.32 -12.95 18.39
CA GLY A 173 1.82 -12.23 19.56
C GLY A 173 0.71 -11.72 20.46
N PHE A 174 -0.51 -11.57 19.91
CA PHE A 174 -1.67 -11.05 20.61
C PHE A 174 -2.79 -12.11 20.64
N ASP A 175 -3.73 -11.93 21.54
CA ASP A 175 -4.99 -12.67 21.62
C ASP A 175 -6.10 -11.77 21.06
N GLU A 176 -6.92 -12.31 20.17
CA GLU A 176 -8.06 -11.62 19.60
C GLU A 176 -9.26 -11.71 20.54
N ALA A 177 -9.88 -10.58 20.85
CA ALA A 177 -11.18 -10.54 21.49
C ALA A 177 -12.30 -10.84 20.48
N PRO A 178 -13.51 -11.21 20.94
CA PRO A 178 -14.66 -11.35 20.05
C PRO A 178 -14.86 -10.11 19.18
N SER A 179 -14.97 -10.31 17.86
CA SER A 179 -15.22 -9.22 16.92
C SER A 179 -16.64 -8.72 17.03
N GLU A 180 -16.84 -7.42 16.89
CA GLU A 180 -18.16 -6.81 16.78
C GLU A 180 -18.51 -6.53 15.32
N ILE A 181 -19.73 -6.88 14.91
CA ILE A 181 -20.27 -6.61 13.58
C ILE A 181 -21.47 -5.69 13.74
N ILE A 182 -21.34 -4.48 13.22
CA ILE A 182 -22.34 -3.42 13.33
C ILE A 182 -23.00 -3.23 11.95
N PRO A 183 -24.27 -3.62 11.74
CA PRO A 183 -24.97 -3.31 10.50
C PRO A 183 -25.28 -1.81 10.43
N VAL A 184 -24.82 -1.17 9.36
CA VAL A 184 -25.01 0.25 9.11
C VAL A 184 -25.85 0.45 7.86
N LYS A 185 -26.97 1.18 8.00
CA LYS A 185 -27.83 1.58 6.88
C LYS A 185 -27.50 3.01 6.47
N TYR A 186 -27.03 3.19 5.25
CA TYR A 186 -26.69 4.49 4.70
C TYR A 186 -27.21 4.63 3.25
N LYS A 187 -27.95 5.69 2.96
CA LYS A 187 -28.57 5.97 1.63
C LYS A 187 -29.29 4.76 1.01
N GLY A 188 -30.01 4.00 1.85
CA GLY A 188 -30.79 2.82 1.40
C GLY A 188 -29.97 1.54 1.21
N VAL A 189 -28.66 1.57 1.39
CA VAL A 189 -27.77 0.39 1.36
C VAL A 189 -27.46 -0.02 2.79
N THR A 190 -27.53 -1.32 3.09
CA THR A 190 -27.05 -1.88 4.36
C THR A 190 -25.69 -2.54 4.11
N SER A 191 -24.70 -2.17 4.91
CA SER A 191 -23.36 -2.76 4.90
C SER A 191 -22.86 -2.91 6.33
N ASN A 192 -21.89 -3.80 6.55
CA ASN A 192 -21.36 -4.08 7.88
C ASN A 192 -20.07 -3.31 8.14
N VAL A 193 -19.96 -2.79 9.35
CA VAL A 193 -18.68 -2.35 9.94
C VAL A 193 -18.24 -3.44 10.92
N THR A 194 -17.05 -3.99 10.71
CA THR A 194 -16.48 -5.00 11.61
C THR A 194 -15.37 -4.37 12.43
N ILE A 195 -15.48 -4.49 13.75
CA ILE A 195 -14.46 -4.01 14.69
C ILE A 195 -13.77 -5.22 15.31
N ARG A 196 -12.45 -5.23 15.22
CA ARG A 196 -11.59 -6.28 15.79
C ARG A 196 -10.67 -5.66 16.83
N PHE A 197 -10.45 -6.37 17.93
CA PHE A 197 -9.55 -5.97 19.00
C PHE A 197 -8.56 -7.09 19.29
N ALA A 198 -7.34 -6.73 19.60
CA ALA A 198 -6.33 -7.68 20.03
C ALA A 198 -5.48 -7.11 21.16
N ILE A 199 -5.15 -7.97 22.12
CA ILE A 199 -4.37 -7.62 23.33
C ILE A 199 -3.13 -8.50 23.36
N ALA A 200 -1.98 -7.90 23.61
CA ALA A 200 -0.69 -8.61 23.65
C ALA A 200 -0.68 -9.72 24.71
N LYS A 201 -0.25 -10.90 24.30
CA LYS A 201 0.00 -12.05 25.19
C LYS A 201 1.02 -11.68 26.27
N LYS A 202 0.92 -12.33 27.40
CA LYS A 202 1.85 -12.12 28.53
C LYS A 202 3.30 -12.34 28.09
N GLU A 203 3.54 -13.38 27.30
CA GLU A 203 4.87 -13.74 26.78
C GLU A 203 5.40 -12.70 25.79
N PHE A 204 4.51 -12.04 25.03
CA PHE A 204 4.88 -10.97 24.10
C PHE A 204 5.25 -9.70 24.85
N ARG A 205 4.49 -9.34 25.89
CA ARG A 205 4.79 -8.21 26.77
C ARG A 205 6.03 -8.44 27.62
N GLY A 206 6.33 -9.70 27.95
CA GLY A 206 7.39 -10.10 28.85
C GLY A 206 7.04 -9.89 30.31
N ILE A 207 7.91 -10.39 31.19
CA ILE A 207 7.82 -10.15 32.64
C ILE A 207 8.06 -8.65 32.87
N GLU A 208 7.24 -8.02 33.70
CA GLU A 208 7.32 -6.58 34.00
C GLU A 208 7.33 -5.67 32.76
N PHE A 209 6.72 -6.13 31.66
CA PHE A 209 6.66 -5.42 30.38
C PHE A 209 8.03 -5.17 29.72
N ASP A 210 9.05 -5.97 30.03
CA ASP A 210 10.39 -5.86 29.44
C ASP A 210 10.39 -6.13 27.92
N GLY A 211 9.38 -6.82 27.39
CA GLY A 211 9.13 -6.97 25.96
C GLY A 211 9.10 -5.64 25.20
N GLY A 212 8.75 -4.53 25.87
CA GLY A 212 8.81 -3.20 25.31
C GLY A 212 10.21 -2.72 24.89
N LYS A 213 11.25 -3.29 25.46
CA LYS A 213 12.66 -3.04 25.14
C LYS A 213 13.21 -3.98 24.05
N LYS A 214 12.41 -4.93 23.60
CA LYS A 214 12.78 -5.91 22.57
C LYS A 214 12.41 -5.38 21.17
N PRO A 215 13.03 -5.89 20.10
CA PRO A 215 12.74 -5.46 18.74
C PRO A 215 11.25 -5.54 18.34
N TRP A 216 10.53 -6.57 18.80
CA TRP A 216 9.10 -6.69 18.55
C TRP A 216 8.26 -5.66 19.31
N GLY A 217 8.69 -5.27 20.52
CA GLY A 217 8.05 -4.22 21.32
C GLY A 217 8.20 -2.83 20.68
N PHE A 218 9.32 -2.56 20.01
CA PHE A 218 9.48 -1.35 19.19
C PHE A 218 8.56 -1.37 17.97
N LEU A 219 8.39 -2.53 17.33
CA LEU A 219 7.42 -2.67 16.25
C LEU A 219 5.98 -2.48 16.76
N ALA A 220 5.64 -3.05 17.91
CA ALA A 220 4.34 -2.86 18.53
C ALA A 220 4.04 -1.38 18.79
N LEU A 221 5.03 -0.61 19.27
CA LEU A 221 4.87 0.84 19.42
C LEU A 221 4.63 1.56 18.09
N LYS A 222 5.30 1.14 17.03
CA LYS A 222 5.11 1.73 15.69
C LYS A 222 3.76 1.39 15.08
N ASN A 223 3.23 0.23 15.41
CA ASN A 223 1.95 -0.28 14.94
C ASN A 223 0.78 0.00 15.90
N SER A 224 1.03 0.71 17.01
CA SER A 224 0.00 1.09 17.98
C SER A 224 -1.03 2.00 17.34
N GLY A 225 -2.32 1.74 17.61
CA GLY A 225 -3.41 2.55 17.10
C GLY A 225 -4.63 1.76 16.62
N VAL A 226 -5.51 2.47 15.93
CA VAL A 226 -6.68 1.90 15.26
C VAL A 226 -6.42 1.86 13.76
N SER A 227 -6.34 0.67 13.20
CA SER A 227 -6.18 0.47 11.75
C SER A 227 -7.52 0.58 11.05
N ILE A 228 -7.65 1.51 10.12
CA ILE A 228 -8.85 1.73 9.32
C ILE A 228 -8.70 1.02 8.00
N VAL A 229 -9.50 0.00 7.76
CA VAL A 229 -9.41 -0.91 6.61
C VAL A 229 -10.65 -0.83 5.74
N ARG A 230 -10.45 -0.51 4.47
CA ARG A 230 -11.47 -0.47 3.45
C ARG A 230 -11.20 -1.52 2.38
N GLU A 231 -12.14 -2.41 2.11
CA GLU A 231 -11.98 -3.46 1.08
C GLU A 231 -10.65 -4.24 1.24
N ASN A 232 -10.29 -4.60 2.47
CA ASN A 232 -9.04 -5.28 2.84
C ASN A 232 -7.74 -4.48 2.62
N ARG A 233 -7.82 -3.19 2.27
CA ARG A 233 -6.68 -2.28 2.21
C ARG A 233 -6.75 -1.32 3.39
N GLU A 234 -5.66 -1.21 4.15
CA GLU A 234 -5.56 -0.16 5.15
C GLU A 234 -5.49 1.22 4.47
N LEU A 235 -6.33 2.13 4.92
CA LEU A 235 -6.29 3.53 4.54
C LEU A 235 -5.30 4.28 5.41
N GLU A 236 -5.41 4.08 6.73
CA GLU A 236 -4.56 4.73 7.71
C GLU A 236 -4.47 3.91 9.01
N LEU A 237 -3.42 4.19 9.77
CA LEU A 237 -3.30 3.79 11.16
C LEU A 237 -3.53 5.03 12.03
N ASN A 238 -4.73 5.15 12.61
CA ASN A 238 -5.10 6.28 13.44
C ASN A 238 -4.52 6.14 14.84
N LYS A 239 -3.68 7.09 15.22
CA LYS A 239 -3.04 7.16 16.54
C LYS A 239 -3.69 8.19 17.46
N SER A 240 -4.75 8.85 17.03
CA SER A 240 -5.37 9.94 17.80
C SER A 240 -6.01 9.48 19.09
N TRP A 241 -6.42 8.21 19.18
CA TRP A 241 -6.95 7.62 20.42
C TRP A 241 -5.90 7.54 21.53
N GLU A 242 -4.61 7.66 21.17
CA GLU A 242 -3.49 7.70 22.09
C GLU A 242 -3.37 9.03 22.86
N LYS A 243 -4.16 10.03 22.53
CA LYS A 243 -4.09 11.40 23.10
C LYS A 243 -4.61 11.55 24.53
N GLY A 244 -4.81 10.48 25.26
CA GLY A 244 -5.21 10.48 26.66
C GLY A 244 -4.12 10.92 27.67
N GLY A 245 -3.45 12.01 27.41
CA GLY A 245 -2.88 12.91 28.40
C GLY A 245 -1.64 12.50 29.20
N SER A 246 -1.07 11.30 29.11
CA SER A 246 0.14 10.92 29.86
C SER A 246 1.19 10.28 28.96
N THR A 247 2.42 10.79 29.00
CA THR A 247 3.57 10.19 28.30
C THR A 247 3.87 8.75 28.71
N THR A 248 3.48 8.36 29.92
CA THR A 248 3.56 6.97 30.42
C THR A 248 2.47 6.07 29.84
N GLY A 249 1.27 6.61 29.53
CA GLY A 249 0.19 5.88 28.87
C GLY A 249 0.54 5.43 27.45
N LEU A 250 1.22 6.27 26.67
CA LEU A 250 1.61 5.99 25.29
C LEU A 250 2.43 4.70 25.14
N THR A 251 3.31 4.40 26.09
CA THR A 251 4.15 3.18 26.04
C THR A 251 3.39 1.90 26.37
N GLN A 252 2.28 1.98 27.09
CA GLN A 252 1.44 0.84 27.41
C GLN A 252 0.36 0.58 26.36
N GLN A 253 -0.09 1.58 25.64
CA GLN A 253 -1.08 1.47 24.56
C GLN A 253 -0.65 0.53 23.44
N ARG A 254 0.66 0.34 23.23
CA ARG A 254 1.20 -0.62 22.26
C ARG A 254 0.72 -2.07 22.45
N TRP A 255 0.16 -2.38 23.61
CA TRP A 255 -0.25 -3.74 23.97
C TRP A 255 -1.72 -4.05 23.68
N ALA A 256 -2.46 -3.07 23.17
CA ALA A 256 -3.84 -3.23 22.73
C ALA A 256 -4.07 -2.44 21.44
N ASN A 257 -4.54 -3.10 20.40
CA ASN A 257 -4.78 -2.49 19.10
C ASN A 257 -6.17 -2.85 18.60
N ALA A 258 -6.70 -2.02 17.71
CA ALA A 258 -7.98 -2.24 17.05
C ALA A 258 -7.85 -2.14 15.52
N GLU A 259 -8.81 -2.75 14.85
CA GLU A 259 -8.95 -2.71 13.39
C GLU A 259 -10.42 -2.52 13.04
N ILE A 260 -10.75 -1.52 12.24
CA ILE A 260 -12.10 -1.23 11.78
C ILE A 260 -12.17 -1.52 10.29
N HIS A 261 -13.00 -2.49 9.90
CA HIS A 261 -13.25 -2.85 8.51
C HIS A 261 -14.59 -2.32 8.04
N PHE A 262 -14.61 -1.76 6.83
CA PHE A 262 -15.83 -1.40 6.14
C PHE A 262 -15.69 -1.56 4.61
N GLU A 263 -16.82 -1.65 3.94
CA GLU A 263 -16.92 -1.79 2.50
C GLU A 263 -17.11 -0.43 1.82
N LYS A 264 -16.83 -0.36 0.52
CA LYS A 264 -16.95 0.85 -0.30
C LYS A 264 -18.34 1.53 -0.26
N ALA A 265 -19.39 0.77 0.06
CA ALA A 265 -20.74 1.32 0.23
C ALA A 265 -20.81 2.40 1.31
N LEU A 266 -19.88 2.40 2.26
CA LEU A 266 -19.79 3.35 3.36
C LEU A 266 -18.73 4.45 3.14
N ASP A 267 -18.13 4.56 1.96
CA ASP A 267 -17.08 5.55 1.65
C ASP A 267 -17.47 6.98 2.02
N GLU A 268 -18.69 7.38 1.73
CA GLU A 268 -19.18 8.73 2.03
C GLU A 268 -19.42 8.94 3.53
N LEU A 269 -19.93 7.90 4.22
CA LEU A 269 -20.15 7.95 5.67
C LEU A 269 -18.81 8.12 6.41
N PHE A 270 -17.80 7.35 6.01
CA PHE A 270 -16.45 7.43 6.56
C PHE A 270 -15.61 8.57 5.94
N ARG A 271 -16.22 9.42 5.12
CA ARG A 271 -15.54 10.57 4.45
C ARG A 271 -14.20 10.21 3.84
N VAL A 272 -14.16 9.05 3.14
CA VAL A 272 -12.94 8.59 2.48
C VAL A 272 -12.47 9.62 1.47
N THR A 273 -11.28 10.16 1.66
CA THR A 273 -10.69 11.19 0.81
C THR A 273 -10.42 10.68 -0.60
N ASN A 274 -10.32 11.58 -1.57
CA ASN A 274 -10.11 11.25 -2.98
C ASN A 274 -8.82 10.47 -3.23
N ASN A 275 -7.78 10.71 -2.43
CA ASN A 275 -6.52 9.97 -2.47
C ASN A 275 -6.58 8.64 -1.68
N LYS A 276 -7.67 8.38 -0.95
CA LYS A 276 -7.88 7.17 -0.13
C LYS A 276 -6.77 6.91 0.88
N GLN A 277 -6.26 7.96 1.47
CA GLN A 277 -5.21 7.89 2.49
C GLN A 277 -5.76 8.10 3.89
N HIS A 278 -6.95 8.70 4.01
CA HIS A 278 -7.56 9.01 5.29
C HIS A 278 -9.07 8.75 5.26
N ALA A 279 -9.60 8.35 6.40
CA ALA A 279 -11.02 8.47 6.76
C ALA A 279 -11.13 9.62 7.77
N LEU A 280 -11.82 10.68 7.40
CA LEU A 280 -11.93 11.87 8.25
C LEU A 280 -12.99 11.63 9.34
N GLU A 281 -12.63 11.93 10.59
CA GLU A 281 -13.52 11.96 11.76
C GLU A 281 -14.17 10.59 12.10
N LEU A 282 -13.35 9.64 12.55
CA LEU A 282 -13.79 8.55 13.41
C LEU A 282 -13.58 8.90 14.88
#